data_05ad72fe0ba86cdae3c70fad1fe8633d
#
_entry.id   05ad72fe0ba86cdae3c70fad1fe8633d
#
_cell.length_a   1.000
_cell.length_b   1.000
_cell.length_c   1.000
_cell.angle_alpha   90.00
_cell.angle_beta   90.00
_cell.angle_gamma   90.00
#
_symmetry.space_group_name_H-M   'P 1'
#
loop_
_entity.id
_entity.type
_entity.pdbx_description
1 polymer ?
#
loop_
_entity_poly.entity_id
_entity_poly.type
_entity_poly.pdbx_seq_one_letter_code
_entity_poly.pdbx_strand_id
1 'polypeptide(L)'
;LRDDGTYDLTLTVAGKKGTETNKAKFDVIYILDKSGSMKEDFGGTSKRIAASNAITALTKSLKQNANIDARFSMVTFSGNKTTGMWGQGDTKTWDDAEVAVSWTTDAGTIERGSKPTSNGGTNYQAGIRTAKELLTSKRAGAMTAVIFISDGDPTFYYNPDGYTRGDGNNDGNGGADNLKVCLDAAKNEIANLGVNYFYTVGVGKASDYVNLSDLCSASGVSGAKNFDGTNTDELTKAFSTIESDILTFLCSNVSIQDVLSENVEII
;
A
#
# COMPACT_ATOMS: atom_id res chain seq x y z
N LEU A 1 -31.60 13.00 -41.53
CA LEU A 1 -30.84 13.07 -42.77
C LEU A 1 -30.45 14.54 -42.97
N ARG A 2 -29.19 14.81 -43.05
CA ARG A 2 -28.65 16.14 -43.38
C ARG A 2 -28.77 16.36 -44.90
N ASP A 3 -28.71 17.61 -45.32
CA ASP A 3 -28.78 17.97 -46.75
C ASP A 3 -27.62 17.38 -47.59
N ASP A 4 -26.55 16.94 -46.92
CA ASP A 4 -25.37 16.27 -47.50
C ASP A 4 -25.52 14.73 -47.58
N GLY A 5 -26.66 14.17 -47.19
CA GLY A 5 -26.92 12.73 -47.18
C GLY A 5 -26.37 11.99 -45.97
N THR A 6 -25.84 12.69 -44.96
CA THR A 6 -25.35 12.07 -43.71
C THR A 6 -26.41 12.09 -42.60
N TYR A 7 -26.22 11.26 -41.58
CA TYR A 7 -27.07 11.18 -40.42
C TYR A 7 -26.31 11.60 -39.16
N ASP A 8 -26.99 12.29 -38.25
CA ASP A 8 -26.51 12.43 -36.90
C ASP A 8 -26.90 11.20 -36.09
N LEU A 9 -25.91 10.45 -35.63
CA LEU A 9 -26.14 9.40 -34.66
C LEU A 9 -25.91 9.99 -33.24
N THR A 10 -27.01 10.17 -32.50
CA THR A 10 -26.93 10.56 -31.10
C THR A 10 -27.07 9.32 -30.24
N LEU A 11 -25.99 8.89 -29.60
CA LEU A 11 -26.04 7.79 -28.67
C LEU A 11 -26.44 8.33 -27.30
N THR A 12 -27.66 8.01 -26.85
CA THR A 12 -28.09 8.33 -25.48
C THR A 12 -27.94 7.08 -24.63
N VAL A 13 -26.97 7.08 -23.71
CA VAL A 13 -26.82 5.99 -22.75
C VAL A 13 -27.78 6.18 -21.60
N ALA A 14 -28.94 5.50 -21.66
CA ALA A 14 -29.88 5.42 -20.54
C ALA A 14 -29.56 4.15 -19.73
N GLY A 15 -28.87 4.29 -18.62
CA GLY A 15 -28.62 3.19 -17.68
C GLY A 15 -29.94 2.81 -16.99
N LYS A 16 -30.49 1.62 -17.26
CA LYS A 16 -31.52 1.05 -16.40
C LYS A 16 -30.82 0.60 -15.12
N LYS A 17 -31.22 1.12 -13.96
CA LYS A 17 -30.71 0.69 -12.65
C LYS A 17 -30.99 -0.81 -12.50
N GLY A 18 -30.00 -1.64 -12.82
CA GLY A 18 -30.08 -3.06 -12.59
C GLY A 18 -30.11 -3.31 -11.08
N THR A 19 -30.88 -4.29 -10.65
CA THR A 19 -31.00 -4.68 -9.24
C THR A 19 -29.79 -5.46 -8.71
N GLU A 20 -28.83 -5.80 -9.58
CA GLU A 20 -27.56 -6.42 -9.19
C GLU A 20 -26.40 -5.53 -9.64
N THR A 21 -25.90 -4.71 -8.72
CA THR A 21 -24.62 -4.04 -8.92
C THR A 21 -23.53 -5.06 -8.59
N ASN A 22 -22.88 -5.63 -9.61
CA ASN A 22 -21.63 -6.36 -9.42
C ASN A 22 -20.58 -5.36 -8.95
N LYS A 23 -20.41 -5.28 -7.62
CA LYS A 23 -19.39 -4.44 -7.02
C LYS A 23 -18.01 -4.95 -7.41
N ALA A 24 -17.13 -4.04 -7.80
CA ALA A 24 -15.74 -4.38 -8.07
C ALA A 24 -15.06 -4.84 -6.77
N LYS A 25 -14.51 -6.05 -6.78
CA LYS A 25 -13.76 -6.57 -5.62
C LYS A 25 -12.41 -5.88 -5.52
N PHE A 26 -12.11 -5.37 -4.34
CA PHE A 26 -10.86 -4.67 -4.06
C PHE A 26 -10.23 -5.17 -2.76
N ASP A 27 -9.00 -5.65 -2.82
CA ASP A 27 -8.22 -6.13 -1.67
C ASP A 27 -7.10 -5.13 -1.39
N VAL A 28 -7.08 -4.55 -0.19
CA VAL A 28 -6.08 -3.56 0.23
C VAL A 28 -5.24 -4.10 1.37
N ILE A 29 -3.91 -4.06 1.23
CA ILE A 29 -2.98 -4.36 2.30
C ILE A 29 -2.24 -3.08 2.68
N TYR A 30 -2.31 -2.72 3.94
CA TYR A 30 -1.45 -1.71 4.55
C TYR A 30 -0.22 -2.40 5.15
N ILE A 31 0.98 -1.92 4.83
CA ILE A 31 2.24 -2.31 5.47
C ILE A 31 2.70 -1.09 6.26
N LEU A 32 2.52 -1.13 7.58
CA LEU A 32 2.74 0.00 8.47
C LEU A 32 3.98 -0.19 9.32
N ASP A 33 4.91 0.73 9.23
CA ASP A 33 6.05 0.84 10.12
C ASP A 33 5.59 1.09 11.56
N LYS A 34 6.15 0.30 12.49
CA LYS A 34 6.00 0.48 13.93
C LYS A 34 7.35 0.67 14.63
N SER A 35 8.38 1.11 13.90
CA SER A 35 9.71 1.43 14.45
C SER A 35 9.63 2.51 15.52
N GLY A 36 10.75 2.69 16.23
CA GLY A 36 10.82 3.63 17.35
C GLY A 36 10.56 5.08 16.97
N SER A 37 11.00 5.50 15.79
CA SER A 37 10.84 6.86 15.25
C SER A 37 9.38 7.25 14.98
N MET A 38 8.51 6.28 14.72
CA MET A 38 7.07 6.52 14.55
C MET A 38 6.35 7.12 15.77
N LYS A 39 7.04 7.21 16.93
CA LYS A 39 6.55 7.94 18.13
C LYS A 39 6.77 9.43 18.06
N GLU A 40 7.68 9.90 17.20
CA GLU A 40 8.08 11.29 17.14
C GLU A 40 6.92 12.22 16.79
N ASP A 41 7.06 13.48 17.21
CA ASP A 41 6.04 14.49 16.95
C ASP A 41 5.88 14.77 15.46
N PHE A 42 4.63 14.93 15.06
CA PHE A 42 4.21 15.22 13.70
C PHE A 42 3.03 16.20 13.72
N GLY A 43 3.35 17.47 13.92
CA GLY A 43 2.35 18.54 13.95
C GLY A 43 1.37 18.44 15.14
N GLY A 44 1.87 18.14 16.34
CA GLY A 44 1.09 18.04 17.56
C GLY A 44 0.47 16.66 17.82
N THR A 45 0.80 15.68 16.97
CA THR A 45 0.49 14.26 17.18
C THR A 45 1.74 13.42 16.87
N SER A 46 1.71 12.10 17.03
CA SER A 46 2.82 11.27 16.57
C SER A 46 2.63 10.87 15.11
N LYS A 47 3.76 10.63 14.40
CA LYS A 47 3.77 10.09 13.02
C LYS A 47 2.84 8.88 12.89
N ARG A 48 2.90 7.95 13.86
CA ARG A 48 2.03 6.77 13.93
C ARG A 48 0.55 7.13 13.96
N ILE A 49 0.15 8.09 14.78
CA ILE A 49 -1.27 8.49 14.88
C ILE A 49 -1.72 9.19 13.61
N ALA A 50 -0.87 10.05 13.02
CA ALA A 50 -1.16 10.67 11.73
C ALA A 50 -1.36 9.64 10.62
N ALA A 51 -0.47 8.65 10.51
CA ALA A 51 -0.60 7.54 9.57
C ALA A 51 -1.89 6.72 9.83
N SER A 52 -2.19 6.40 11.09
CA SER A 52 -3.41 5.70 11.47
C SER A 52 -4.68 6.45 11.06
N ASN A 53 -4.70 7.78 11.23
CA ASN A 53 -5.83 8.60 10.83
C ASN A 53 -6.03 8.59 9.30
N ALA A 54 -4.95 8.70 8.53
CA ALA A 54 -5.00 8.65 7.07
C ALA A 54 -5.46 7.27 6.55
N ILE A 55 -4.91 6.18 7.10
CA ILE A 55 -5.34 4.80 6.81
C ILE A 55 -6.83 4.63 7.10
N THR A 56 -7.27 5.11 8.26
CA THR A 56 -8.68 4.99 8.69
C THR A 56 -9.61 5.75 7.76
N ALA A 57 -9.24 6.95 7.35
CA ALA A 57 -10.03 7.77 6.41
C ALA A 57 -10.19 7.06 5.06
N LEU A 58 -9.08 6.60 4.45
CA LEU A 58 -9.11 5.84 3.21
C LEU A 58 -9.96 4.58 3.32
N THR A 59 -9.77 3.80 4.39
CA THR A 59 -10.53 2.56 4.63
C THR A 59 -12.03 2.83 4.71
N LYS A 60 -12.43 3.86 5.46
CA LYS A 60 -13.85 4.25 5.59
C LYS A 60 -14.44 4.70 4.25
N SER A 61 -13.69 5.50 3.49
CA SER A 61 -14.14 5.99 2.19
C SER A 61 -14.32 4.85 1.18
N LEU A 62 -13.35 3.97 1.02
CA LEU A 62 -13.46 2.83 0.11
C LEU A 62 -14.60 1.89 0.52
N LYS A 63 -14.81 1.67 1.81
CA LYS A 63 -15.91 0.84 2.31
C LYS A 63 -17.28 1.45 2.03
N GLN A 64 -17.41 2.77 2.10
CA GLN A 64 -18.67 3.49 1.87
C GLN A 64 -19.04 3.58 0.39
N ASN A 65 -18.09 3.35 -0.52
CA ASN A 65 -18.34 3.42 -1.94
C ASN A 65 -19.29 2.30 -2.40
N ALA A 66 -20.42 2.68 -2.98
CA ALA A 66 -21.48 1.73 -3.37
C ALA A 66 -21.04 0.74 -4.47
N ASN A 67 -20.02 1.08 -5.25
CA ASN A 67 -19.54 0.31 -6.39
C ASN A 67 -18.36 -0.63 -6.04
N ILE A 68 -17.88 -0.58 -4.79
CA ILE A 68 -16.74 -1.37 -4.33
C ILE A 68 -17.17 -2.40 -3.28
N ASP A 69 -16.67 -3.62 -3.42
CA ASP A 69 -16.62 -4.64 -2.38
C ASP A 69 -15.18 -4.70 -1.87
N ALA A 70 -14.83 -3.78 -0.95
CA ALA A 70 -13.49 -3.69 -0.39
C ALA A 70 -13.32 -4.58 0.83
N ARG A 71 -12.18 -5.26 0.92
CA ARG A 71 -11.65 -5.81 2.18
C ARG A 71 -10.22 -5.35 2.39
N PHE A 72 -9.83 -5.36 3.63
CA PHE A 72 -8.58 -4.76 4.09
C PHE A 72 -7.81 -5.74 4.95
N SER A 73 -6.50 -5.60 4.94
CA SER A 73 -5.61 -6.28 5.89
C SER A 73 -4.49 -5.33 6.29
N MET A 74 -3.83 -5.63 7.41
CA MET A 74 -2.72 -4.83 7.89
C MET A 74 -1.57 -5.71 8.36
N VAL A 75 -0.40 -5.42 7.83
CA VAL A 75 0.88 -5.88 8.30
C VAL A 75 1.53 -4.73 9.06
N THR A 76 2.09 -5.01 10.23
CA THR A 76 2.97 -4.06 10.93
C THR A 76 4.38 -4.63 10.99
N PHE A 77 5.39 -3.77 10.90
CA PHE A 77 6.79 -4.19 10.93
C PHE A 77 7.66 -3.23 11.71
N SER A 78 8.77 -3.75 12.21
CA SER A 78 9.87 -3.01 12.84
C SER A 78 11.17 -3.79 12.63
N GLY A 79 12.22 -3.51 13.40
CA GLY A 79 13.43 -4.32 13.46
C GLY A 79 13.72 -4.71 14.89
N ASN A 80 14.03 -5.96 15.15
CA ASN A 80 14.21 -6.45 16.51
C ASN A 80 15.63 -6.18 17.03
N LYS A 81 15.75 -5.30 18.04
CA LYS A 81 17.02 -5.03 18.71
C LYS A 81 17.45 -6.13 19.69
N THR A 82 16.59 -7.06 20.07
CA THR A 82 16.88 -8.03 21.13
C THR A 82 17.71 -9.23 20.66
N THR A 83 17.78 -9.46 19.36
CA THR A 83 18.61 -10.51 18.79
C THR A 83 19.95 -9.95 18.35
N GLY A 84 20.83 -9.72 19.34
CA GLY A 84 22.24 -9.42 19.14
C GLY A 84 22.52 -8.11 18.39
N MET A 85 22.71 -7.04 19.14
CA MET A 85 23.17 -5.72 18.68
C MET A 85 24.47 -5.79 17.84
N TRP A 86 25.08 -6.97 17.75
CA TRP A 86 26.31 -7.28 17.03
C TRP A 86 26.16 -8.42 16.03
N GLY A 87 24.97 -8.67 15.54
CA GLY A 87 24.77 -9.62 14.46
C GLY A 87 24.83 -11.10 14.85
N GLN A 88 24.72 -11.42 16.12
CA GLN A 88 24.76 -12.79 16.64
C GLN A 88 23.51 -13.11 17.46
N GLY A 89 22.34 -13.06 16.84
CA GLY A 89 21.16 -13.66 17.43
C GLY A 89 21.09 -15.13 17.04
N ASP A 90 21.12 -16.02 18.02
CA ASP A 90 21.01 -17.46 17.80
C ASP A 90 19.59 -17.93 17.48
N THR A 91 18.62 -17.03 17.47
CA THR A 91 17.23 -17.33 17.15
C THR A 91 16.89 -16.81 15.77
N LYS A 92 16.42 -17.69 14.89
CA LYS A 92 15.75 -17.32 13.65
C LYS A 92 14.48 -16.58 14.05
N THR A 93 14.44 -15.29 13.84
CA THR A 93 13.27 -14.49 14.14
C THR A 93 12.77 -13.88 12.84
N TRP A 94 11.75 -14.48 12.27
CA TRP A 94 10.92 -13.83 11.27
C TRP A 94 9.93 -12.85 11.94
N ASP A 95 10.23 -12.41 13.18
CA ASP A 95 9.33 -11.70 14.08
C ASP A 95 9.36 -10.18 13.91
N ASP A 96 10.11 -9.68 12.93
CA ASP A 96 10.16 -8.24 12.63
C ASP A 96 8.88 -7.71 11.98
N ALA A 97 7.99 -8.59 11.54
CA ALA A 97 6.69 -8.25 11.00
C ALA A 97 5.60 -9.24 11.42
N GLU A 98 4.38 -8.77 11.48
CA GLU A 98 3.20 -9.57 11.81
C GLU A 98 1.98 -9.15 11.02
N VAL A 99 1.05 -10.06 10.80
CA VAL A 99 -0.30 -9.73 10.33
C VAL A 99 -1.10 -9.20 11.49
N ALA A 100 -1.05 -7.88 11.71
CA ALA A 100 -1.77 -7.21 12.80
C ALA A 100 -3.29 -7.29 12.63
N VAL A 101 -3.77 -7.30 11.39
CA VAL A 101 -5.17 -7.51 11.05
C VAL A 101 -5.26 -8.41 9.82
N SER A 102 -5.87 -9.58 10.00
CA SER A 102 -6.25 -10.45 8.88
C SER A 102 -7.34 -9.79 8.02
N TRP A 103 -7.62 -10.38 6.84
CA TRP A 103 -8.63 -9.85 5.94
C TRP A 103 -9.97 -9.56 6.63
N THR A 104 -10.40 -8.32 6.55
CA THR A 104 -11.64 -7.82 7.16
C THR A 104 -12.34 -6.79 6.29
N THR A 105 -13.64 -6.65 6.44
CA THR A 105 -14.44 -5.55 5.91
C THR A 105 -14.78 -4.50 6.96
N ASP A 106 -14.32 -4.71 8.20
CA ASP A 106 -14.56 -3.79 9.31
C ASP A 106 -13.47 -2.73 9.44
N ALA A 107 -13.82 -1.48 9.11
CA ALA A 107 -12.92 -0.34 9.22
C ALA A 107 -12.45 -0.07 10.65
N GLY A 108 -13.28 -0.39 11.65
CA GLY A 108 -12.91 -0.23 13.07
C GLY A 108 -11.79 -1.20 13.48
N THR A 109 -11.75 -2.38 12.89
CA THR A 109 -10.68 -3.36 13.14
C THR A 109 -9.36 -2.85 12.52
N ILE A 110 -9.38 -2.28 11.31
CA ILE A 110 -8.20 -1.63 10.72
C ILE A 110 -7.74 -0.44 11.56
N GLU A 111 -8.67 0.40 12.02
CA GLU A 111 -8.33 1.54 12.88
C GLU A 111 -7.61 1.10 14.17
N ARG A 112 -8.07 0.04 14.83
CA ARG A 112 -7.39 -0.50 16.01
C ARG A 112 -6.02 -1.07 15.68
N GLY A 113 -5.91 -1.84 14.60
CA GLY A 113 -4.64 -2.45 14.16
C GLY A 113 -3.59 -1.43 13.70
N SER A 114 -4.00 -0.25 13.24
CA SER A 114 -3.10 0.82 12.81
C SER A 114 -2.49 1.64 13.95
N LYS A 115 -2.75 1.26 15.20
CA LYS A 115 -2.19 1.91 16.40
C LYS A 115 -1.26 0.98 17.19
N PRO A 116 -0.27 0.32 16.56
CA PRO A 116 0.63 -0.57 17.27
C PRO A 116 1.52 0.20 18.24
N THR A 117 2.09 -0.50 19.22
CA THR A 117 3.18 0.07 20.02
C THR A 117 4.43 0.18 19.15
N SER A 118 4.96 1.39 19.00
CA SER A 118 6.16 1.63 18.19
C SER A 118 7.43 1.33 19.00
N ASN A 119 8.31 0.50 18.46
CA ASN A 119 9.60 0.14 19.06
C ASN A 119 10.53 -0.50 18.01
N GLY A 120 11.83 -0.53 18.31
CA GLY A 120 12.84 -1.18 17.46
C GLY A 120 13.30 -0.32 16.29
N GLY A 121 14.02 -0.93 15.38
CA GLY A 121 14.46 -0.34 14.12
C GLY A 121 13.49 -0.66 12.98
N THR A 122 13.99 -0.72 11.73
CA THR A 122 13.17 -0.74 10.52
C THR A 122 13.62 -1.87 9.60
N ASN A 123 12.78 -2.88 9.39
CA ASN A 123 13.03 -3.99 8.47
C ASN A 123 11.96 -4.02 7.36
N TYR A 124 12.23 -3.32 6.26
CA TYR A 124 11.34 -3.28 5.10
C TYR A 124 11.07 -4.66 4.52
N GLN A 125 12.14 -5.49 4.43
CA GLN A 125 12.03 -6.85 3.89
C GLN A 125 11.02 -7.69 4.67
N ALA A 126 11.00 -7.58 5.99
CA ALA A 126 10.06 -8.30 6.83
C ALA A 126 8.60 -7.94 6.53
N GLY A 127 8.30 -6.65 6.47
CA GLY A 127 6.96 -6.15 6.14
C GLY A 127 6.49 -6.62 4.77
N ILE A 128 7.36 -6.56 3.76
CA ILE A 128 7.06 -6.97 2.39
C ILE A 128 6.82 -8.48 2.32
N ARG A 129 7.68 -9.29 2.94
CA ARG A 129 7.55 -10.75 2.98
C ARG A 129 6.22 -11.19 3.58
N THR A 130 5.88 -10.65 4.74
CA THR A 130 4.61 -10.94 5.41
C THR A 130 3.40 -10.54 4.54
N ALA A 131 3.48 -9.41 3.84
CA ALA A 131 2.43 -9.01 2.91
C ALA A 131 2.33 -9.95 1.69
N LYS A 132 3.45 -10.45 1.16
CA LYS A 132 3.46 -11.45 0.06
C LYS A 132 2.79 -12.76 0.48
N GLU A 133 3.04 -13.23 1.70
CA GLU A 133 2.35 -14.40 2.25
C GLU A 133 0.84 -14.17 2.33
N LEU A 134 0.43 -12.98 2.78
CA LEU A 134 -0.98 -12.60 2.87
C LEU A 134 -1.63 -12.50 1.48
N LEU A 135 -0.91 -12.07 0.45
CA LEU A 135 -1.39 -12.01 -0.93
C LEU A 135 -1.75 -13.37 -1.52
N THR A 136 -1.23 -14.47 -0.97
CA THR A 136 -1.62 -15.83 -1.40
C THR A 136 -3.10 -16.13 -1.16
N SER A 137 -3.73 -15.40 -0.23
CA SER A 137 -5.16 -15.50 0.12
C SER A 137 -6.01 -14.36 -0.45
N LYS A 138 -5.51 -13.62 -1.45
CA LYS A 138 -6.31 -12.60 -2.16
C LYS A 138 -7.50 -13.24 -2.86
N ARG A 139 -8.61 -12.51 -2.98
CA ARG A 139 -9.81 -13.00 -3.65
C ARG A 139 -9.58 -13.13 -5.16
N ALA A 140 -10.10 -14.20 -5.75
CA ALA A 140 -10.08 -14.36 -7.20
C ALA A 140 -10.85 -13.22 -7.87
N GLY A 141 -10.22 -12.60 -8.89
CA GLY A 141 -10.78 -11.47 -9.64
C GLY A 141 -10.80 -10.14 -8.87
N ALA A 142 -10.19 -10.06 -7.68
CA ALA A 142 -10.06 -8.80 -6.99
C ALA A 142 -8.87 -8.00 -7.51
N MET A 143 -9.06 -6.69 -7.66
CA MET A 143 -7.96 -5.74 -7.77
C MET A 143 -7.24 -5.66 -6.42
N THR A 144 -5.94 -5.55 -6.44
CA THR A 144 -5.13 -5.55 -5.22
C THR A 144 -4.27 -4.30 -5.14
N ALA A 145 -4.34 -3.59 -4.02
CA ALA A 145 -3.46 -2.49 -3.69
C ALA A 145 -2.63 -2.81 -2.46
N VAL A 146 -1.35 -2.47 -2.49
CA VAL A 146 -0.46 -2.49 -1.34
C VAL A 146 0.04 -1.08 -1.08
N ILE A 147 -0.10 -0.62 0.15
CA ILE A 147 0.33 0.72 0.60
C ILE A 147 1.36 0.52 1.70
N PHE A 148 2.61 0.86 1.38
CA PHE A 148 3.76 0.76 2.29
C PHE A 148 4.02 2.12 2.93
N ILE A 149 4.03 2.16 4.27
CA ILE A 149 4.10 3.41 5.05
C ILE A 149 5.26 3.31 6.02
N SER A 150 6.23 4.25 5.95
CA SER A 150 7.39 4.31 6.84
C SER A 150 7.84 5.76 7.05
N ASP A 151 8.55 6.01 8.13
CA ASP A 151 9.12 7.32 8.47
C ASP A 151 10.65 7.37 8.43
N GLY A 152 11.31 6.28 7.99
CA GLY A 152 12.75 6.20 7.90
C GLY A 152 13.24 5.09 6.99
N ASP A 153 14.50 5.17 6.59
CA ASP A 153 15.17 4.17 5.77
C ASP A 153 15.40 2.85 6.56
N PRO A 154 15.52 1.69 5.85
CA PRO A 154 15.66 0.41 6.53
C PRO A 154 17.00 0.27 7.24
N THR A 155 16.98 -0.29 8.45
CA THR A 155 18.15 -0.49 9.33
C THR A 155 18.43 -1.96 9.63
N PHE A 156 17.48 -2.85 9.24
CA PHE A 156 17.57 -4.30 9.40
C PHE A 156 17.12 -5.03 8.14
N TYR A 157 17.58 -6.27 8.01
CA TYR A 157 17.21 -7.20 6.95
C TYR A 157 17.30 -8.65 7.45
N TYR A 158 16.80 -9.62 6.71
CA TYR A 158 17.03 -11.03 6.94
C TYR A 158 18.15 -11.56 6.05
N ASN A 159 19.14 -12.21 6.64
CA ASN A 159 20.13 -12.95 5.87
C ASN A 159 19.52 -14.23 5.27
N PRO A 160 20.21 -14.93 4.34
CA PRO A 160 19.72 -16.18 3.75
C PRO A 160 19.34 -17.27 4.76
N ASP A 161 19.97 -17.29 5.92
CA ASP A 161 19.69 -18.26 6.98
C ASP A 161 18.46 -17.91 7.83
N GLY A 162 17.85 -16.73 7.57
CA GLY A 162 16.65 -16.28 8.25
C GLY A 162 16.89 -15.55 9.56
N TYR A 163 18.10 -15.08 9.81
CA TYR A 163 18.41 -14.25 10.98
C TYR A 163 18.28 -12.77 10.63
N THR A 164 17.75 -11.99 11.57
CA THR A 164 17.80 -10.53 11.48
C THR A 164 19.24 -10.04 11.57
N ARG A 165 19.63 -9.19 10.63
CA ARG A 165 20.93 -8.54 10.54
C ARG A 165 20.74 -7.04 10.33
N GLY A 166 21.75 -6.27 10.64
CA GLY A 166 21.78 -4.82 10.56
C GLY A 166 22.28 -4.22 11.85
N ASP A 167 22.58 -2.95 11.86
CA ASP A 167 23.10 -2.23 13.04
C ASP A 167 22.01 -1.45 13.78
N GLY A 168 20.80 -1.40 13.24
CA GLY A 168 19.68 -0.65 13.80
C GLY A 168 19.79 0.85 13.59
N ASN A 169 20.76 1.28 12.79
CA ASN A 169 21.13 2.66 12.58
C ASN A 169 21.74 2.86 11.18
N ASN A 170 21.59 4.03 10.59
CA ASN A 170 22.16 4.37 9.29
C ASN A 170 23.11 5.58 9.35
N ASP A 171 23.46 6.05 10.55
CA ASP A 171 24.23 7.27 10.78
C ASP A 171 25.64 7.04 11.34
N GLY A 172 26.07 5.80 11.53
CA GLY A 172 27.32 5.44 12.18
C GLY A 172 28.39 4.86 11.27
N ASN A 173 29.44 4.31 11.88
CA ASN A 173 30.51 3.58 11.21
C ASN A 173 29.94 2.35 10.48
N GLY A 174 29.85 2.42 9.16
CA GLY A 174 29.24 1.38 8.33
C GLY A 174 27.78 1.65 7.95
N GLY A 175 27.17 2.76 8.38
CA GLY A 175 25.77 3.06 8.11
C GLY A 175 25.37 3.04 6.64
N ALA A 176 26.21 3.54 5.75
CA ALA A 176 25.93 3.51 4.31
C ALA A 176 25.92 2.08 3.73
N ASP A 177 26.85 1.22 4.18
CA ASP A 177 26.91 -0.18 3.78
C ASP A 177 25.71 -0.95 4.35
N ASN A 178 25.34 -0.69 5.60
CA ASN A 178 24.16 -1.29 6.22
C ASN A 178 22.88 -0.90 5.46
N LEU A 179 22.69 0.39 5.19
CA LEU A 179 21.55 0.88 4.43
C LEU A 179 21.45 0.20 3.07
N LYS A 180 22.58 0.12 2.34
CA LYS A 180 22.61 -0.53 1.02
C LYS A 180 22.15 -1.98 1.10
N VAL A 181 22.66 -2.76 2.04
CA VAL A 181 22.30 -4.18 2.19
C VAL A 181 20.84 -4.33 2.57
N CYS A 182 20.34 -3.53 3.52
CA CYS A 182 18.94 -3.54 3.93
C CYS A 182 18.00 -3.18 2.78
N LEU A 183 18.34 -2.16 2.00
CA LEU A 183 17.56 -1.71 0.87
C LEU A 183 17.59 -2.73 -0.27
N ASP A 184 18.74 -3.32 -0.60
CA ASP A 184 18.86 -4.37 -1.61
C ASP A 184 18.03 -5.60 -1.23
N ALA A 185 18.05 -6.00 0.04
CA ALA A 185 17.21 -7.08 0.55
C ALA A 185 15.71 -6.79 0.37
N ALA A 186 15.27 -5.57 0.69
CA ALA A 186 13.89 -5.14 0.51
C ALA A 186 13.50 -5.07 -0.97
N LYS A 187 14.37 -4.53 -1.84
CA LYS A 187 14.15 -4.48 -3.30
C LYS A 187 14.03 -5.86 -3.92
N ASN A 188 14.87 -6.80 -3.49
CA ASN A 188 14.79 -8.19 -3.94
C ASN A 188 13.50 -8.86 -3.47
N GLU A 189 13.04 -8.58 -2.25
CA GLU A 189 11.82 -9.13 -1.71
C GLU A 189 10.58 -8.60 -2.43
N ILE A 190 10.55 -7.29 -2.76
CA ILE A 190 9.38 -6.66 -3.40
C ILE A 190 9.28 -6.95 -4.89
N ALA A 191 10.36 -7.36 -5.51
CA ALA A 191 10.36 -7.66 -6.95
C ALA A 191 9.23 -8.64 -7.30
N ASN A 192 8.48 -8.31 -8.36
CA ASN A 192 7.35 -9.11 -8.83
C ASN A 192 6.25 -9.31 -7.76
N LEU A 193 5.88 -8.26 -7.05
CA LEU A 193 4.86 -8.29 -6.00
C LEU A 193 3.49 -8.80 -6.51
N GLY A 194 3.21 -8.68 -7.79
CA GLY A 194 2.01 -9.27 -8.42
C GLY A 194 0.70 -8.61 -7.99
N VAL A 195 0.72 -7.30 -7.74
CA VAL A 195 -0.44 -6.48 -7.39
C VAL A 195 -0.76 -5.48 -8.50
N ASN A 196 -1.95 -4.90 -8.47
CA ASN A 196 -2.38 -3.90 -9.45
C ASN A 196 -1.87 -2.51 -9.10
N TYR A 197 -1.77 -2.21 -7.80
CA TYR A 197 -1.31 -0.92 -7.30
C TYR A 197 -0.30 -1.10 -6.19
N PHE A 198 0.75 -0.33 -6.24
CA PHE A 198 1.73 -0.23 -5.17
C PHE A 198 2.03 1.23 -4.88
N TYR A 199 1.94 1.58 -3.61
CA TYR A 199 2.21 2.93 -3.13
C TYR A 199 3.20 2.88 -1.98
N THR A 200 4.16 3.80 -1.99
CA THR A 200 5.00 4.09 -0.82
C THR A 200 4.65 5.48 -0.30
N VAL A 201 4.54 5.61 1.01
CA VAL A 201 4.18 6.86 1.68
C VAL A 201 5.18 7.11 2.80
N GLY A 202 5.99 8.14 2.66
CA GLY A 202 6.88 8.63 3.70
C GLY A 202 6.14 9.50 4.70
N VAL A 203 6.45 9.39 6.00
CA VAL A 203 5.81 10.16 7.07
C VAL A 203 6.87 10.90 7.88
N GLY A 204 6.95 12.21 7.75
CA GLY A 204 7.94 13.03 8.43
C GLY A 204 8.90 13.75 7.49
N LYS A 205 10.15 13.90 7.86
CA LYS A 205 11.13 14.59 7.01
C LYS A 205 11.53 13.72 5.83
N ALA A 206 11.42 14.24 4.62
CA ALA A 206 11.79 13.52 3.39
C ALA A 206 13.25 13.04 3.39
N SER A 207 14.14 13.71 4.13
CA SER A 207 15.54 13.28 4.30
C SER A 207 15.71 11.96 5.04
N ASP A 208 14.72 11.53 5.79
CA ASP A 208 14.81 10.35 6.67
C ASP A 208 14.40 9.06 5.94
N TYR A 209 13.71 9.17 4.79
CA TYR A 209 13.20 8.04 3.99
C TYR A 209 13.46 8.22 2.48
N VAL A 210 14.61 8.77 2.11
CA VAL A 210 14.96 9.08 0.70
C VAL A 210 14.89 7.87 -0.24
N ASN A 211 15.02 6.66 0.31
CA ASN A 211 15.06 5.42 -0.47
C ASN A 211 13.68 4.75 -0.67
N LEU A 212 12.58 5.34 -0.16
CA LEU A 212 11.24 4.82 -0.42
C LEU A 212 10.86 4.86 -1.91
N SER A 213 11.29 5.87 -2.65
CA SER A 213 11.10 5.96 -4.10
C SER A 213 11.79 4.83 -4.86
N ASP A 214 12.95 4.39 -4.37
CA ASP A 214 13.69 3.27 -4.92
C ASP A 214 12.96 1.94 -4.69
N LEU A 215 12.43 1.76 -3.47
CA LEU A 215 11.57 0.62 -3.14
C LEU A 215 10.31 0.58 -4.02
N CYS A 216 9.69 1.75 -4.21
CA CYS A 216 8.53 1.90 -5.08
C CYS A 216 8.83 1.43 -6.51
N SER A 217 9.94 1.90 -7.07
CA SER A 217 10.39 1.55 -8.41
C SER A 217 10.73 0.06 -8.54
N ALA A 218 11.32 -0.54 -7.52
CA ALA A 218 11.72 -1.95 -7.51
C ALA A 218 10.52 -2.94 -7.49
N SER A 219 9.33 -2.48 -7.16
CA SER A 219 8.11 -3.32 -7.13
C SER A 219 7.74 -3.91 -8.48
N GLY A 220 8.16 -3.28 -9.58
CA GLY A 220 7.79 -3.66 -10.95
C GLY A 220 6.32 -3.43 -11.28
N VAL A 221 5.57 -2.74 -10.41
CA VAL A 221 4.15 -2.43 -10.62
C VAL A 221 4.04 -1.21 -11.54
N SER A 222 3.36 -1.37 -12.67
CA SER A 222 3.12 -0.26 -13.60
C SER A 222 2.27 0.82 -12.94
N GLY A 223 2.80 2.06 -12.88
CA GLY A 223 2.10 3.16 -12.22
C GLY A 223 2.23 3.18 -10.70
N ALA A 224 3.17 2.41 -10.11
CA ALA A 224 3.53 2.59 -8.71
C ALA A 224 3.92 4.05 -8.41
N LYS A 225 3.52 4.56 -7.25
CA LYS A 225 3.74 5.96 -6.87
C LYS A 225 4.34 6.08 -5.48
N ASN A 226 5.31 7.00 -5.34
CA ASN A 226 5.84 7.41 -4.06
C ASN A 226 5.25 8.75 -3.64
N PHE A 227 4.93 8.89 -2.36
CA PHE A 227 4.38 10.11 -1.76
C PHE A 227 5.17 10.54 -0.54
N ASP A 228 5.38 11.84 -0.40
CA ASP A 228 6.07 12.45 0.73
C ASP A 228 5.04 13.15 1.64
N GLY A 229 4.69 12.49 2.74
CA GLY A 229 3.84 13.04 3.80
C GLY A 229 4.67 13.83 4.80
N THR A 230 5.21 14.98 4.40
CA THR A 230 6.12 15.79 5.25
C THR A 230 5.40 16.53 6.36
N ASN A 231 4.10 16.64 6.29
CA ASN A 231 3.18 17.19 7.30
C ASN A 231 1.80 16.54 7.15
N THR A 232 0.88 16.84 8.06
CA THR A 232 -0.47 16.25 8.08
C THR A 232 -1.28 16.52 6.81
N ASP A 233 -1.11 17.69 6.19
CA ASP A 233 -1.84 18.07 4.98
C ASP A 233 -1.32 17.30 3.77
N GLU A 234 0.02 17.19 3.61
CA GLU A 234 0.61 16.41 2.53
C GLU A 234 0.32 14.91 2.70
N LEU A 235 0.33 14.41 3.93
CA LEU A 235 -0.07 13.03 4.20
C LEU A 235 -1.54 12.78 3.81
N THR A 236 -2.44 13.69 4.17
CA THR A 236 -3.86 13.61 3.80
C THR A 236 -4.03 13.65 2.28
N LYS A 237 -3.31 14.52 1.61
CA LYS A 237 -3.32 14.64 0.14
C LYS A 237 -2.80 13.38 -0.56
N ALA A 238 -1.73 12.77 -0.02
CA ALA A 238 -1.22 11.50 -0.52
C ALA A 238 -2.30 10.41 -0.50
N PHE A 239 -2.99 10.23 0.63
CA PHE A 239 -4.06 9.25 0.77
C PHE A 239 -5.30 9.56 -0.07
N SER A 240 -5.63 10.83 -0.24
CA SER A 240 -6.71 11.26 -1.17
C SER A 240 -6.36 10.97 -2.63
N THR A 241 -5.07 11.09 -3.01
CA THR A 241 -4.62 10.73 -4.35
C THR A 241 -4.68 9.22 -4.56
N ILE A 242 -4.26 8.42 -3.58
CA ILE A 242 -4.39 6.95 -3.60
C ILE A 242 -5.86 6.54 -3.75
N GLU A 243 -6.76 7.17 -3.01
CA GLU A 243 -8.19 6.96 -3.13
C GLU A 243 -8.69 7.25 -4.55
N SER A 244 -8.32 8.40 -5.09
CA SER A 244 -8.70 8.81 -6.45
C SER A 244 -8.19 7.83 -7.51
N ASP A 245 -6.97 7.35 -7.40
CA ASP A 245 -6.40 6.35 -8.32
C ASP A 245 -7.21 5.05 -8.29
N ILE A 246 -7.56 4.56 -7.09
CA ILE A 246 -8.38 3.36 -6.90
C ILE A 246 -9.78 3.56 -7.52
N LEU A 247 -10.39 4.72 -7.30
CA LEU A 247 -11.73 5.02 -7.80
C LEU A 247 -11.76 5.26 -9.32
N THR A 248 -10.73 5.88 -9.87
CA THR A 248 -10.65 6.16 -11.32
C THR A 248 -10.61 4.87 -12.13
N PHE A 249 -9.95 3.83 -11.63
CA PHE A 249 -9.93 2.53 -12.27
C PHE A 249 -11.36 1.94 -12.47
N LEU A 250 -12.24 2.16 -11.52
CA LEU A 250 -13.64 1.68 -11.63
C LEU A 250 -14.38 2.32 -12.83
N CYS A 251 -14.04 3.57 -13.15
CA CYS A 251 -14.65 4.28 -14.26
C CYS A 251 -14.05 3.88 -15.61
N SER A 252 -12.79 3.46 -15.65
CA SER A 252 -12.09 3.08 -16.89
C SER A 252 -12.45 1.69 -17.42
N ASN A 253 -13.07 0.85 -16.60
CA ASN A 253 -13.49 -0.52 -16.99
C ASN A 253 -14.98 -0.63 -17.31
N VAL A 254 -15.65 0.46 -17.67
CA VAL A 254 -17.01 0.43 -18.18
C VAL A 254 -16.97 0.09 -19.67
N SER A 255 -17.41 -1.11 -20.04
CA SER A 255 -17.69 -1.44 -21.44
C SER A 255 -19.15 -1.11 -21.75
N ILE A 256 -19.37 -0.32 -22.79
CA ILE A 256 -20.70 -0.10 -23.36
C ILE A 256 -20.85 -1.12 -24.49
N GLN A 257 -21.76 -2.08 -24.33
CA GLN A 257 -22.14 -2.99 -25.38
C GLN A 257 -23.47 -2.52 -25.96
N ASP A 258 -23.44 -1.98 -27.17
CA ASP A 258 -24.64 -1.67 -27.91
C ASP A 258 -25.03 -2.89 -28.77
N VAL A 259 -26.22 -3.41 -28.54
CA VAL A 259 -26.80 -4.46 -29.36
C VAL A 259 -27.75 -3.78 -30.34
N LEU A 260 -27.25 -3.54 -31.55
CA LEU A 260 -28.10 -3.01 -32.63
C LEU A 260 -29.25 -3.96 -32.89
N SER A 261 -30.44 -3.39 -33.07
CA SER A 261 -31.61 -4.20 -33.47
C SER A 261 -31.41 -4.75 -34.89
N GLU A 262 -32.09 -5.85 -35.22
CA GLU A 262 -32.00 -6.52 -36.54
C GLU A 262 -32.32 -5.62 -37.74
N ASN A 263 -32.84 -4.41 -37.48
CA ASN A 263 -33.23 -3.43 -38.49
C ASN A 263 -32.20 -2.28 -38.66
N VAL A 264 -31.01 -2.37 -38.05
CA VAL A 264 -29.96 -1.36 -38.18
C VAL A 264 -28.76 -1.99 -38.88
N GLU A 265 -28.50 -1.53 -40.09
CA GLU A 265 -27.35 -1.90 -40.91
C GLU A 265 -26.32 -0.74 -40.85
N ILE A 266 -25.07 -1.05 -40.48
CA ILE A 266 -24.01 -0.07 -40.57
C ILE A 266 -23.47 -0.13 -41.99
N ILE A 267 -23.64 0.98 -42.72
CA ILE A 267 -23.17 1.13 -44.10
C ILE A 267 -21.76 1.73 -44.07
#